data_204099586035a41fc6f668929cdb425b
#
_entry.id   204099586035a41fc6f668929cdb425b
#
_cell.length_a   1.000
_cell.length_b   1.000
_cell.length_c   1.000
_cell.angle_alpha   90.00
_cell.angle_beta   90.00
_cell.angle_gamma   90.00
#
_symmetry.space_group_name_H-M   'P 1'
#
loop_
_entity.id
_entity.type
_entity.pdbx_description
1 polymer ?
#
loop_
_entity_poly.entity_id
_entity_poly.type
_entity_poly.pdbx_seq_one_letter_code
_entity_poly.pdbx_strand_id
1 'polypeptide(L)'
;MRATTDRSVATLRRGQRILDPTFERIEIPFDKDRIVANLRRPAGASRPPVVILAPGLDAVKEEFPRFEDFFLARGMATASLDGPGQGEAGYVNRIRPDHEAASGALIDVLSRRSDIDASRVGIAGIGLGGYYATRSAAFEPRIRAAAAVGGPYTLTPRGHALRKFMHSAGLADEDEARAYAARFTLEGVASRVLQPYLVLHGKLDAGMPWEEAARKAREARQGELVVYPEGKTACYTVDHIAKPYLADWMGDKLRA
;
A
#
# COMPACT_ATOMS: atom_id res chain seq x y z
N MET A 1 15.80 8.46 17.83
CA MET A 1 14.68 8.04 16.98
C MET A 1 14.93 6.65 16.37
N ARG A 2 15.98 6.39 15.60
CA ARG A 2 16.27 5.06 14.99
C ARG A 2 16.26 3.92 16.03
N ALA A 3 17.01 4.03 17.12
CA ALA A 3 17.06 2.98 18.15
C ALA A 3 15.71 2.67 18.82
N THR A 4 14.81 3.64 18.89
CA THR A 4 13.45 3.43 19.42
C THR A 4 12.59 2.66 18.42
N THR A 5 12.66 3.02 17.14
CA THR A 5 11.97 2.31 16.07
C THR A 5 12.48 0.87 15.95
N ASP A 6 13.80 0.66 15.98
CA ASP A 6 14.40 -0.69 15.91
C ASP A 6 13.92 -1.59 17.06
N ARG A 7 13.80 -1.04 18.28
CA ARG A 7 13.24 -1.78 19.43
C ARG A 7 11.76 -2.10 19.25
N SER A 8 10.97 -1.15 18.75
CA SER A 8 9.54 -1.36 18.48
C SER A 8 9.34 -2.44 17.42
N VAL A 9 10.06 -2.36 16.30
CA VAL A 9 10.04 -3.36 15.23
C VAL A 9 10.45 -4.75 15.76
N ALA A 10 11.53 -4.84 16.54
CA ALA A 10 11.99 -6.10 17.12
C ALA A 10 10.93 -6.71 18.07
N THR A 11 10.26 -5.88 18.88
CA THR A 11 9.22 -6.32 19.80
C THR A 11 7.99 -6.83 19.05
N LEU A 12 7.52 -6.06 18.05
CA LEU A 12 6.39 -6.46 17.21
C LEU A 12 6.68 -7.76 16.45
N ARG A 13 7.86 -7.90 15.87
CA ARG A 13 8.29 -9.13 15.17
C ARG A 13 8.28 -10.34 16.10
N ARG A 14 8.75 -10.17 17.34
CA ARG A 14 8.70 -11.25 18.34
C ARG A 14 7.26 -11.64 18.67
N GLY A 15 6.39 -10.66 18.88
CA GLY A 15 4.95 -10.90 19.13
C GLY A 15 4.27 -11.58 17.94
N GLN A 16 4.51 -11.07 16.73
CA GLN A 16 3.92 -11.65 15.51
C GLN A 16 4.32 -13.10 15.29
N ARG A 17 5.58 -13.47 15.51
CA ARG A 17 6.03 -14.87 15.38
C ARG A 17 5.38 -15.83 16.39
N ILE A 18 4.97 -15.32 17.55
CA ILE A 18 4.23 -16.11 18.55
C ILE A 18 2.78 -16.30 18.13
N LEU A 19 2.15 -15.24 17.59
CA LEU A 19 0.74 -15.23 17.21
C LEU A 19 0.48 -15.89 15.87
N ASP A 20 1.43 -15.80 14.94
CA ASP A 20 1.32 -16.29 13.57
C ASP A 20 2.62 -17.00 13.14
N PRO A 21 2.64 -18.32 13.11
CA PRO A 21 3.81 -19.11 12.71
C PRO A 21 4.18 -18.92 11.23
N THR A 22 3.29 -18.34 10.41
CA THR A 22 3.54 -18.06 8.99
C THR A 22 4.23 -16.71 8.77
N PHE A 23 4.32 -15.87 9.82
CA PHE A 23 4.91 -14.54 9.74
C PHE A 23 6.41 -14.62 9.40
N GLU A 24 6.78 -13.91 8.35
CA GLU A 24 8.15 -13.78 7.87
C GLU A 24 8.46 -12.33 7.52
N ARG A 25 9.56 -11.79 8.05
CA ARG A 25 10.10 -10.52 7.57
C ARG A 25 11.07 -10.81 6.44
N ILE A 26 10.81 -10.25 5.26
CA ILE A 26 11.64 -10.42 4.08
C ILE A 26 12.37 -9.12 3.73
N GLU A 27 13.62 -9.24 3.35
CA GLU A 27 14.44 -8.14 2.82
C GLU A 27 14.47 -8.25 1.30
N ILE A 28 14.23 -7.15 0.65
CA ILE A 28 14.14 -7.05 -0.80
C ILE A 28 15.30 -6.15 -1.27
N PRO A 29 16.24 -6.64 -2.08
CA PRO A 29 17.27 -5.80 -2.70
C PRO A 29 16.61 -4.65 -3.46
N PHE A 30 17.02 -3.41 -3.18
CA PHE A 30 16.45 -2.25 -3.80
C PHE A 30 17.47 -1.11 -3.88
N ASP A 31 17.69 -0.58 -5.10
CA ASP A 31 18.74 0.41 -5.38
C ASP A 31 20.12 -0.07 -4.83
N LYS A 32 20.73 0.71 -3.95
CA LYS A 32 22.05 0.40 -3.33
C LYS A 32 21.92 -0.27 -1.96
N ASP A 33 20.71 -0.55 -1.49
CA ASP A 33 20.43 -1.12 -0.17
C ASP A 33 19.23 -2.11 -0.26
N ARG A 34 18.22 -1.94 0.57
CA ARG A 34 17.04 -2.80 0.64
C ARG A 34 15.80 -2.04 1.07
N ILE A 35 14.66 -2.62 0.75
CA ILE A 35 13.36 -2.35 1.36
C ILE A 35 12.88 -3.60 2.09
N VAL A 36 11.83 -3.48 2.89
CA VAL A 36 11.42 -4.57 3.80
C VAL A 36 9.92 -4.80 3.71
N ALA A 37 9.51 -6.07 3.68
CA ALA A 37 8.11 -6.44 3.80
C ALA A 37 7.88 -7.47 4.91
N ASN A 38 6.68 -7.45 5.48
CA ASN A 38 6.15 -8.52 6.34
C ASN A 38 5.24 -9.41 5.50
N LEU A 39 5.62 -10.67 5.36
CA LEU A 39 4.86 -11.69 4.64
C LEU A 39 4.10 -12.55 5.64
N ARG A 40 2.80 -12.77 5.38
CA ARG A 40 1.95 -13.72 6.11
C ARG A 40 1.17 -14.58 5.12
N ARG A 41 0.93 -15.85 5.49
CA ARG A 41 0.23 -16.81 4.65
C ARG A 41 -0.99 -17.39 5.37
N PRO A 42 -2.07 -17.66 4.67
CA PRO A 42 -3.22 -18.33 5.26
C PRO A 42 -2.83 -19.76 5.67
N ALA A 43 -3.30 -20.19 6.84
CA ALA A 43 -3.04 -21.52 7.35
C ALA A 43 -3.55 -22.61 6.37
N GLY A 44 -2.74 -23.62 6.12
CA GLY A 44 -3.10 -24.77 5.27
C GLY A 44 -3.05 -24.50 3.75
N ALA A 45 -2.83 -23.29 3.31
CA ALA A 45 -2.68 -23.00 1.88
C ALA A 45 -1.26 -23.33 1.39
N SER A 46 -1.15 -24.16 0.36
CA SER A 46 0.15 -24.54 -0.19
C SER A 46 0.78 -23.45 -1.07
N ARG A 47 -0.05 -22.74 -1.86
CA ARG A 47 0.40 -21.73 -2.81
C ARG A 47 -0.68 -20.66 -3.04
N PRO A 48 -0.97 -19.81 -2.03
CA PRO A 48 -1.99 -18.78 -2.13
C PRO A 48 -1.59 -17.64 -3.08
N PRO A 49 -2.56 -16.93 -3.68
CA PRO A 49 -2.33 -15.62 -4.28
C PRO A 49 -1.85 -14.65 -3.20
N VAL A 50 -1.22 -13.55 -3.59
CA VAL A 50 -0.65 -12.60 -2.64
C VAL A 50 -1.12 -11.18 -2.89
N VAL A 51 -1.43 -10.45 -1.82
CA VAL A 51 -1.79 -9.03 -1.87
C VAL A 51 -0.67 -8.20 -1.23
N ILE A 52 -0.09 -7.32 -2.01
CA ILE A 52 0.85 -6.30 -1.52
C ILE A 52 0.03 -5.23 -0.81
N LEU A 53 0.42 -4.87 0.41
CA LEU A 53 -0.22 -3.80 1.18
C LEU A 53 0.73 -2.61 1.28
N ALA A 54 0.31 -1.46 0.75
CA ALA A 54 1.11 -0.23 0.72
C ALA A 54 0.61 0.75 1.81
N PRO A 55 1.46 1.08 2.80
CA PRO A 55 1.13 2.03 3.86
C PRO A 55 0.97 3.48 3.37
N GLY A 56 0.27 4.28 4.18
CA GLY A 56 0.17 5.73 4.02
C GLY A 56 1.50 6.45 4.32
N LEU A 57 1.46 7.79 4.23
CA LEU A 57 2.66 8.63 4.43
C LEU A 57 3.30 8.47 5.82
N ASP A 58 2.47 8.31 6.84
CA ASP A 58 2.84 8.25 8.25
C ASP A 58 2.67 6.86 8.88
N ALA A 59 2.30 5.87 8.05
CA ALA A 59 2.10 4.49 8.46
C ALA A 59 3.31 3.60 8.08
N VAL A 60 3.39 2.46 8.72
CA VAL A 60 4.42 1.43 8.50
C VAL A 60 3.78 0.04 8.41
N LYS A 61 4.49 -0.91 7.84
CA LYS A 61 4.03 -2.30 7.66
C LYS A 61 3.57 -2.98 8.95
N GLU A 62 4.10 -2.58 10.10
CA GLU A 62 3.75 -3.12 11.41
C GLU A 62 2.33 -2.78 11.86
N GLU A 63 1.66 -1.81 11.22
CA GLU A 63 0.30 -1.38 11.56
C GLU A 63 -0.80 -2.20 10.86
N PHE A 64 -0.40 -3.10 9.94
CA PHE A 64 -1.36 -3.82 9.09
C PHE A 64 -1.88 -5.18 9.60
N PRO A 65 -1.43 -5.81 10.71
CA PRO A 65 -1.84 -7.18 11.03
C PRO A 65 -3.36 -7.41 11.00
N ARG A 66 -4.15 -6.47 11.54
CA ARG A 66 -5.63 -6.58 11.51
C ARG A 66 -6.23 -6.43 10.11
N PHE A 67 -5.58 -5.66 9.26
CA PHE A 67 -6.02 -5.53 7.86
C PHE A 67 -5.63 -6.77 7.06
N GLU A 68 -4.45 -7.31 7.30
CA GLU A 68 -3.98 -8.57 6.71
C GLU A 68 -4.92 -9.74 7.02
N ASP A 69 -5.47 -9.81 8.24
CA ASP A 69 -6.37 -10.88 8.68
C ASP A 69 -7.60 -11.05 7.76
N PHE A 70 -8.11 -9.96 7.18
CA PHE A 70 -9.23 -10.04 6.22
C PHE A 70 -8.85 -10.79 4.94
N PHE A 71 -7.63 -10.63 4.45
CA PHE A 71 -7.13 -11.34 3.26
C PHE A 71 -6.78 -12.79 3.60
N LEU A 72 -6.09 -13.01 4.72
CA LEU A 72 -5.73 -14.36 5.19
C LEU A 72 -6.96 -15.23 5.37
N ALA A 73 -8.03 -14.71 5.96
CA ALA A 73 -9.30 -15.40 6.14
C ALA A 73 -9.98 -15.80 4.80
N ARG A 74 -9.56 -15.18 3.68
CA ARG A 74 -10.06 -15.45 2.33
C ARG A 74 -9.07 -16.24 1.47
N GLY A 75 -8.05 -16.82 2.10
CA GLY A 75 -7.07 -17.68 1.43
C GLY A 75 -6.01 -16.94 0.63
N MET A 76 -5.82 -15.65 0.87
CA MET A 76 -4.78 -14.84 0.24
C MET A 76 -3.64 -14.56 1.21
N ALA A 77 -2.40 -14.73 0.77
CA ALA A 77 -1.23 -14.23 1.48
C ALA A 77 -1.17 -12.70 1.42
N THR A 78 -0.47 -12.09 2.36
CA THR A 78 -0.24 -10.64 2.39
C THR A 78 1.25 -10.34 2.48
N ALA A 79 1.67 -9.26 1.80
CA ALA A 79 3.02 -8.73 1.88
C ALA A 79 2.93 -7.21 2.15
N SER A 80 2.96 -6.83 3.43
CA SER A 80 2.93 -5.42 3.84
C SER A 80 4.31 -4.81 3.63
N LEU A 81 4.41 -3.82 2.73
CA LEU A 81 5.68 -3.30 2.22
C LEU A 81 6.00 -1.91 2.77
N ASP A 82 7.10 -1.78 3.51
CA ASP A 82 7.73 -0.48 3.69
C ASP A 82 8.51 -0.11 2.42
N GLY A 83 7.93 0.75 1.60
CA GLY A 83 8.59 1.30 0.43
C GLY A 83 9.59 2.41 0.77
N PRO A 84 10.25 3.01 -0.23
CA PRO A 84 11.20 4.09 -0.02
C PRO A 84 10.60 5.23 0.82
N GLY A 85 11.33 5.67 1.84
CA GLY A 85 10.91 6.73 2.77
C GLY A 85 9.97 6.28 3.88
N GLN A 86 9.63 4.97 3.96
CA GLN A 86 8.72 4.42 4.97
C GLN A 86 9.46 3.47 5.92
N GLY A 87 9.01 3.42 7.17
CA GLY A 87 9.48 2.47 8.19
C GLY A 87 10.98 2.27 8.21
N GLU A 88 11.41 1.01 8.19
CA GLU A 88 12.84 0.65 8.17
C GLU A 88 13.54 1.10 6.86
N ALA A 89 12.83 1.10 5.74
CA ALA A 89 13.40 1.55 4.46
C ALA A 89 13.67 3.06 4.44
N GLY A 90 12.95 3.85 5.24
CA GLY A 90 13.15 5.30 5.37
C GLY A 90 14.49 5.71 5.97
N TYR A 91 15.26 4.78 6.56
CA TYR A 91 16.62 5.08 7.06
C TYR A 91 17.65 5.21 5.94
N VAL A 92 17.41 4.56 4.82
CA VAL A 92 18.38 4.43 3.72
C VAL A 92 17.83 4.93 2.39
N ASN A 93 16.54 4.90 2.22
CA ASN A 93 15.84 5.34 1.01
C ASN A 93 14.96 6.56 1.31
N ARG A 94 14.92 7.53 0.42
CA ARG A 94 14.01 8.67 0.49
C ARG A 94 12.69 8.34 -0.20
N ILE A 95 11.60 8.99 0.24
CA ILE A 95 10.31 8.86 -0.42
C ILE A 95 10.43 9.27 -1.89
N ARG A 96 9.78 8.52 -2.76
CA ARG A 96 9.84 8.75 -4.22
C ARG A 96 8.49 8.46 -4.87
N PRO A 97 8.16 9.12 -6.01
CA PRO A 97 6.85 8.96 -6.64
C PRO A 97 6.66 7.60 -7.31
N ASP A 98 7.71 6.98 -7.83
CA ASP A 98 7.72 5.75 -8.62
C ASP A 98 7.74 4.48 -7.76
N HIS A 99 6.71 4.30 -6.94
CA HIS A 99 6.57 3.17 -6.03
C HIS A 99 6.47 1.81 -6.75
N GLU A 100 6.12 1.81 -8.03
CA GLU A 100 6.13 0.62 -8.88
C GLU A 100 7.49 -0.09 -8.90
N ALA A 101 8.59 0.64 -8.75
CA ALA A 101 9.91 0.06 -8.63
C ALA A 101 10.04 -0.82 -7.38
N ALA A 102 9.50 -0.35 -6.24
CA ALA A 102 9.50 -1.11 -4.99
C ALA A 102 8.56 -2.33 -5.05
N SER A 103 7.36 -2.14 -5.61
CA SER A 103 6.40 -3.23 -5.80
C SER A 103 6.96 -4.30 -6.75
N GLY A 104 7.62 -3.89 -7.85
CA GLY A 104 8.27 -4.79 -8.80
C GLY A 104 9.39 -5.60 -8.16
N ALA A 105 10.26 -4.96 -7.37
CA ALA A 105 11.33 -5.64 -6.64
C ALA A 105 10.77 -6.68 -5.65
N LEU A 106 9.68 -6.35 -4.94
CA LEU A 106 9.00 -7.32 -4.08
C LEU A 106 8.43 -8.49 -4.88
N ILE A 107 7.78 -8.24 -6.02
CA ILE A 107 7.23 -9.30 -6.89
C ILE A 107 8.36 -10.21 -7.40
N ASP A 108 9.54 -9.68 -7.72
CA ASP A 108 10.70 -10.48 -8.12
C ASP A 108 11.13 -11.46 -7.03
N VAL A 109 11.11 -11.03 -5.76
CA VAL A 109 11.41 -11.92 -4.62
C VAL A 109 10.31 -12.96 -4.44
N LEU A 110 9.04 -12.55 -4.50
CA LEU A 110 7.89 -13.46 -4.36
C LEU A 110 7.84 -14.50 -5.48
N SER A 111 8.24 -14.13 -6.70
CA SER A 111 8.23 -15.04 -7.87
C SER A 111 9.22 -16.21 -7.76
N ARG A 112 10.23 -16.10 -6.88
CA ARG A 112 11.20 -17.18 -6.61
C ARG A 112 10.74 -18.13 -5.52
N ARG A 113 9.59 -17.88 -4.91
CA ARG A 113 9.05 -18.70 -3.81
C ARG A 113 8.15 -19.79 -4.35
N SER A 114 8.28 -21.00 -3.82
CA SER A 114 7.39 -22.12 -4.14
C SER A 114 6.07 -22.09 -3.35
N ASP A 115 6.03 -21.34 -2.24
CA ASP A 115 4.92 -21.26 -1.31
C ASP A 115 3.98 -20.03 -1.52
N ILE A 116 4.17 -19.31 -2.64
CA ILE A 116 3.34 -18.18 -3.09
C ILE A 116 3.02 -18.33 -4.57
N ASP A 117 1.80 -18.03 -4.96
CA ASP A 117 1.43 -17.91 -6.38
C ASP A 117 1.62 -16.45 -6.87
N ALA A 118 2.84 -16.16 -7.29
CA ALA A 118 3.18 -14.85 -7.83
C ALA A 118 2.62 -14.56 -9.23
N SER A 119 1.87 -15.47 -9.84
CA SER A 119 1.08 -15.18 -11.05
C SER A 119 -0.24 -14.48 -10.73
N ARG A 120 -0.66 -14.49 -9.45
CA ARG A 120 -1.87 -13.88 -8.92
C ARG A 120 -1.53 -12.86 -7.82
N VAL A 121 -0.98 -11.72 -8.24
CA VAL A 121 -0.60 -10.61 -7.35
C VAL A 121 -1.67 -9.53 -7.38
N GLY A 122 -2.18 -9.16 -6.21
CA GLY A 122 -2.97 -7.96 -6.00
C GLY A 122 -2.16 -6.89 -5.27
N ILE A 123 -2.64 -5.64 -5.31
CA ILE A 123 -2.11 -4.55 -4.49
C ILE A 123 -3.25 -3.75 -3.88
N ALA A 124 -3.15 -3.43 -2.60
CA ALA A 124 -4.07 -2.52 -1.92
C ALA A 124 -3.28 -1.48 -1.11
N GLY A 125 -3.71 -0.23 -1.14
CA GLY A 125 -3.02 0.83 -0.41
C GLY A 125 -3.97 1.78 0.30
N ILE A 126 -3.53 2.32 1.45
CA ILE A 126 -4.32 3.21 2.31
C ILE A 126 -3.68 4.60 2.35
N GLY A 127 -4.48 5.66 2.20
CA GLY A 127 -3.96 7.04 2.16
C GLY A 127 -2.96 7.22 1.01
N LEU A 128 -1.73 7.70 1.27
CA LEU A 128 -0.70 7.79 0.22
C LEU A 128 -0.43 6.42 -0.43
N GLY A 129 -0.62 5.32 0.30
CA GLY A 129 -0.58 3.96 -0.25
C GLY A 129 -1.59 3.75 -1.37
N GLY A 130 -2.73 4.45 -1.36
CA GLY A 130 -3.70 4.42 -2.47
C GLY A 130 -3.14 5.02 -3.76
N TYR A 131 -2.34 6.09 -3.67
CA TYR A 131 -1.55 6.58 -4.79
C TYR A 131 -0.55 5.53 -5.27
N TYR A 132 0.20 4.91 -4.33
CA TYR A 132 1.18 3.87 -4.64
C TYR A 132 0.56 2.65 -5.32
N ALA A 133 -0.60 2.18 -4.83
CA ALA A 133 -1.31 1.06 -5.43
C ALA A 133 -1.77 1.37 -6.87
N THR A 134 -2.31 2.57 -7.10
CA THR A 134 -2.73 3.01 -8.43
C THR A 134 -1.54 3.09 -9.39
N ARG A 135 -0.45 3.70 -8.94
CA ARG A 135 0.74 3.85 -9.75
C ARG A 135 1.41 2.51 -10.06
N SER A 136 1.53 1.64 -9.03
CA SER A 136 2.07 0.29 -9.24
C SER A 136 1.24 -0.50 -10.25
N ALA A 137 -0.10 -0.43 -10.18
CA ALA A 137 -0.97 -1.07 -11.16
C ALA A 137 -0.78 -0.54 -12.59
N ALA A 138 -0.48 0.76 -12.73
CA ALA A 138 -0.27 1.38 -14.05
C ALA A 138 1.03 0.96 -14.74
N PHE A 139 2.07 0.58 -13.98
CA PHE A 139 3.41 0.34 -14.52
C PHE A 139 3.97 -1.06 -14.25
N GLU A 140 3.37 -1.84 -13.36
CA GLU A 140 3.77 -3.22 -13.06
C GLU A 140 2.71 -4.21 -13.60
N PRO A 141 2.91 -4.78 -14.78
CA PRO A 141 1.89 -5.59 -15.46
C PRO A 141 1.60 -6.94 -14.77
N ARG A 142 2.43 -7.38 -13.83
CA ARG A 142 2.19 -8.60 -13.05
C ARG A 142 1.11 -8.41 -11.97
N ILE A 143 0.74 -7.16 -11.66
CA ILE A 143 -0.39 -6.88 -10.76
C ILE A 143 -1.69 -7.14 -11.50
N ARG A 144 -2.50 -8.07 -10.98
CA ARG A 144 -3.75 -8.54 -11.59
C ARG A 144 -4.97 -7.75 -11.13
N ALA A 145 -4.93 -7.17 -9.95
CA ALA A 145 -6.00 -6.33 -9.39
C ALA A 145 -5.41 -5.30 -8.43
N ALA A 146 -6.00 -4.12 -8.37
CA ALA A 146 -5.54 -3.05 -7.49
C ALA A 146 -6.69 -2.40 -6.73
N ALA A 147 -6.42 -1.94 -5.50
CA ALA A 147 -7.37 -1.19 -4.72
C ALA A 147 -6.72 0.00 -4.01
N ALA A 148 -7.40 1.15 -4.04
CA ALA A 148 -7.02 2.36 -3.32
C ALA A 148 -8.07 2.70 -2.27
N VAL A 149 -7.68 2.76 -1.00
CA VAL A 149 -8.51 3.26 0.10
C VAL A 149 -8.12 4.71 0.38
N GLY A 150 -8.87 5.65 -0.18
CA GLY A 150 -8.48 7.05 -0.24
C GLY A 150 -7.30 7.26 -1.21
N GLY A 151 -6.38 8.13 -0.80
CA GLY A 151 -5.17 8.48 -1.56
C GLY A 151 -5.36 9.65 -2.52
N PRO A 152 -4.37 10.55 -2.57
CA PRO A 152 -4.46 11.75 -3.40
C PRO A 152 -4.38 11.38 -4.90
N TYR A 153 -5.01 12.21 -5.73
CA TYR A 153 -4.74 12.23 -7.17
C TYR A 153 -3.40 12.94 -7.43
N THR A 154 -3.19 14.07 -6.78
CA THR A 154 -1.90 14.76 -6.69
C THR A 154 -1.63 15.10 -5.23
N LEU A 155 -0.44 14.77 -4.74
CA LEU A 155 -0.10 14.98 -3.34
C LEU A 155 0.15 16.47 -3.04
N THR A 156 -0.70 17.04 -2.19
CA THR A 156 -0.61 18.43 -1.72
C THR A 156 -0.56 18.46 -0.18
N PRO A 157 0.55 18.06 0.45
CA PRO A 157 0.61 17.89 1.89
C PRO A 157 0.55 19.23 2.61
N ARG A 158 -0.15 19.26 3.77
CA ARG A 158 -0.30 20.45 4.63
C ARG A 158 -0.05 20.10 6.09
N GLY A 159 0.34 21.06 6.89
CA GLY A 159 0.48 20.90 8.34
C GLY A 159 1.34 19.71 8.74
N HIS A 160 0.79 18.77 9.51
CA HIS A 160 1.52 17.57 9.94
C HIS A 160 1.99 16.71 8.77
N ALA A 161 1.15 16.51 7.76
CA ALA A 161 1.50 15.71 6.58
C ALA A 161 2.68 16.33 5.80
N LEU A 162 2.77 17.66 5.73
CA LEU A 162 3.91 18.32 5.11
C LEU A 162 5.20 18.07 5.88
N ARG A 163 5.18 18.24 7.21
CA ARG A 163 6.38 17.96 8.05
C ARG A 163 6.83 16.49 7.94
N LYS A 164 5.88 15.56 7.91
CA LYS A 164 6.19 14.14 7.71
C LYS A 164 6.78 13.87 6.33
N PHE A 165 6.21 14.49 5.28
CA PHE A 165 6.73 14.39 3.93
C PHE A 165 8.15 14.95 3.82
N MET A 166 8.41 16.13 4.37
CA MET A 166 9.75 16.74 4.44
C MET A 166 10.76 15.80 5.08
N HIS A 167 10.40 15.20 6.21
CA HIS A 167 11.25 14.22 6.88
C HIS A 167 11.56 13.00 5.98
N SER A 168 10.53 12.42 5.35
CA SER A 168 10.69 11.25 4.47
C SER A 168 11.44 11.57 3.19
N ALA A 169 11.33 12.80 2.69
CA ALA A 169 12.06 13.31 1.53
C ALA A 169 13.48 13.79 1.87
N GLY A 170 13.77 14.04 3.16
CA GLY A 170 15.04 14.63 3.61
C GLY A 170 15.18 16.08 3.21
N LEU A 171 14.07 16.83 3.15
CA LEU A 171 14.01 18.23 2.76
C LEU A 171 13.77 19.10 4.00
N ALA A 172 14.40 20.28 4.05
CA ALA A 172 14.24 21.23 5.15
C ALA A 172 13.39 22.45 4.77
N ASP A 173 13.31 22.77 3.48
CA ASP A 173 12.54 23.88 2.94
C ASP A 173 11.12 23.43 2.54
N GLU A 174 10.11 24.21 2.94
CA GLU A 174 8.70 23.85 2.67
C GLU A 174 8.32 24.00 1.19
N ASP A 175 8.86 25.01 0.50
CA ASP A 175 8.51 25.26 -0.90
C ASP A 175 9.15 24.20 -1.79
N GLU A 176 10.41 23.81 -1.49
CA GLU A 176 11.06 22.67 -2.13
C GLU A 176 10.28 21.38 -1.90
N ALA A 177 9.82 21.16 -0.67
CA ALA A 177 9.03 19.98 -0.32
C ALA A 177 7.68 19.95 -1.06
N ARG A 178 6.99 21.09 -1.19
CA ARG A 178 5.74 21.20 -1.96
C ARG A 178 5.97 20.95 -3.45
N ALA A 179 7.03 21.52 -4.01
CA ALA A 179 7.41 21.28 -5.39
C ALA A 179 7.75 19.81 -5.66
N TYR A 180 8.44 19.16 -4.71
CA TYR A 180 8.72 17.74 -4.81
C TYR A 180 7.46 16.88 -4.64
N ALA A 181 6.58 17.21 -3.70
CA ALA A 181 5.31 16.50 -3.48
C ALA A 181 4.40 16.53 -4.72
N ALA A 182 4.40 17.64 -5.47
CA ALA A 182 3.61 17.76 -6.71
C ALA A 182 4.01 16.73 -7.79
N ARG A 183 5.18 16.12 -7.70
CA ARG A 183 5.60 15.02 -8.59
C ARG A 183 4.85 13.70 -8.28
N PHE A 184 4.23 13.59 -7.12
CA PHE A 184 3.35 12.49 -6.76
C PHE A 184 1.96 12.76 -7.34
N THR A 185 1.81 12.55 -8.63
CA THR A 185 0.57 12.79 -9.37
C THR A 185 0.18 11.58 -10.19
N LEU A 186 -1.13 11.37 -10.34
CA LEU A 186 -1.73 10.36 -11.21
C LEU A 186 -2.14 10.93 -12.58
N GLU A 187 -1.77 12.17 -12.86
CA GLU A 187 -2.02 12.79 -14.18
C GLU A 187 -1.34 11.94 -15.28
N GLY A 188 -2.14 11.48 -16.24
CA GLY A 188 -1.68 10.57 -17.29
C GLY A 188 -1.27 9.17 -16.82
N VAL A 189 -1.44 8.86 -15.52
CA VAL A 189 -1.10 7.57 -14.91
C VAL A 189 -2.34 6.72 -14.71
N ALA A 190 -3.42 7.27 -14.14
CA ALA A 190 -4.63 6.51 -13.82
C ALA A 190 -5.24 5.83 -15.05
N SER A 191 -5.17 6.46 -16.24
CA SER A 191 -5.63 5.88 -17.51
C SER A 191 -4.82 4.67 -18.00
N ARG A 192 -3.65 4.40 -17.41
CA ARG A 192 -2.82 3.23 -17.70
C ARG A 192 -3.20 2.01 -16.87
N VAL A 193 -4.08 2.16 -15.89
CA VAL A 193 -4.59 1.04 -15.09
C VAL A 193 -5.60 0.25 -15.93
N LEU A 194 -5.19 -0.91 -16.44
CA LEU A 194 -5.98 -1.73 -17.37
C LEU A 194 -6.72 -2.87 -16.68
N GLN A 195 -6.22 -3.35 -15.55
CA GLN A 195 -6.78 -4.41 -14.74
C GLN A 195 -7.93 -3.90 -13.84
N PRO A 196 -8.71 -4.80 -13.21
CA PRO A 196 -9.70 -4.43 -12.21
C PRO A 196 -9.12 -3.50 -11.15
N TYR A 197 -9.78 -2.37 -10.91
CA TYR A 197 -9.32 -1.33 -10.00
C TYR A 197 -10.46 -0.81 -9.13
N LEU A 198 -10.35 -0.99 -7.82
CA LEU A 198 -11.34 -0.52 -6.84
C LEU A 198 -10.85 0.74 -6.13
N VAL A 199 -11.69 1.75 -6.06
CA VAL A 199 -11.46 2.94 -5.24
C VAL A 199 -12.50 2.99 -4.13
N LEU A 200 -12.06 2.89 -2.88
CA LEU A 200 -12.88 3.13 -1.70
C LEU A 200 -12.58 4.52 -1.14
N HIS A 201 -13.60 5.30 -0.85
CA HIS A 201 -13.41 6.66 -0.37
C HIS A 201 -14.47 7.07 0.67
N GLY A 202 -14.05 7.84 1.66
CA GLY A 202 -14.94 8.45 2.62
C GLY A 202 -15.39 9.82 2.14
N LYS A 203 -16.70 10.07 2.05
CA LYS A 203 -17.23 11.36 1.57
C LYS A 203 -16.84 12.55 2.46
N LEU A 204 -16.58 12.28 3.75
CA LEU A 204 -16.19 13.27 4.75
C LEU A 204 -14.66 13.35 4.96
N ASP A 205 -13.86 12.86 4.00
CA ASP A 205 -12.41 13.01 4.04
C ASP A 205 -12.02 14.47 3.78
N ALA A 206 -11.59 15.17 4.82
CA ALA A 206 -11.21 16.58 4.75
C ALA A 206 -9.86 16.83 4.04
N GLY A 207 -9.03 15.79 3.94
CA GLY A 207 -7.69 15.89 3.35
C GLY A 207 -7.63 15.52 1.88
N MET A 208 -8.59 14.73 1.42
CA MET A 208 -8.64 14.19 0.05
C MET A 208 -10.08 14.27 -0.46
N PRO A 209 -10.41 15.19 -1.38
CA PRO A 209 -11.75 15.30 -1.94
C PRO A 209 -12.20 14.03 -2.66
N TRP A 210 -13.44 13.61 -2.44
CA TRP A 210 -13.98 12.39 -3.06
C TRP A 210 -14.06 12.49 -4.59
N GLU A 211 -14.09 13.70 -5.14
CA GLU A 211 -14.04 13.97 -6.57
C GLU A 211 -12.74 13.48 -7.21
N GLU A 212 -11.61 13.53 -6.46
CA GLU A 212 -10.35 12.94 -6.90
C GLU A 212 -10.42 11.42 -6.96
N ALA A 213 -11.13 10.80 -6.02
CA ALA A 213 -11.40 9.36 -6.05
C ALA A 213 -12.26 8.97 -7.26
N ALA A 214 -13.31 9.75 -7.54
CA ALA A 214 -14.15 9.57 -8.71
C ALA A 214 -13.37 9.76 -10.01
N ARG A 215 -12.44 10.71 -10.06
CA ARG A 215 -11.54 10.91 -11.19
C ARG A 215 -10.67 9.68 -11.44
N LYS A 216 -10.01 9.14 -10.41
CA LYS A 216 -9.18 7.93 -10.51
C LYS A 216 -9.94 6.75 -11.08
N ALA A 217 -11.12 6.48 -10.52
CA ALA A 217 -11.96 5.36 -10.96
C ALA A 217 -12.43 5.53 -12.41
N ARG A 218 -12.82 6.74 -12.81
CA ARG A 218 -13.30 7.04 -14.17
C ARG A 218 -12.20 6.92 -15.22
N GLU A 219 -10.95 7.30 -14.89
CA GLU A 219 -9.82 7.25 -15.82
C GLU A 219 -9.30 5.82 -16.01
N ALA A 220 -9.39 4.95 -15.02
CA ALA A 220 -8.99 3.56 -15.13
C ALA A 220 -9.96 2.76 -16.01
N ARG A 221 -9.43 1.83 -16.82
CA ARG A 221 -10.25 1.05 -17.78
C ARG A 221 -11.34 0.22 -17.12
N GLN A 222 -11.08 -0.35 -15.95
CA GLN A 222 -12.00 -1.19 -15.17
C GLN A 222 -12.13 -0.63 -13.75
N GLY A 223 -12.33 0.68 -13.64
CA GLY A 223 -12.42 1.36 -12.36
C GLY A 223 -13.81 1.25 -11.73
N GLU A 224 -13.84 0.82 -10.49
CA GLU A 224 -15.02 0.76 -9.62
C GLU A 224 -14.85 1.76 -8.48
N LEU A 225 -15.92 2.50 -8.12
CA LEU A 225 -15.91 3.47 -7.03
C LEU A 225 -16.97 3.12 -6.00
N VAL A 226 -16.55 3.06 -4.73
CA VAL A 226 -17.47 3.01 -3.59
C VAL A 226 -17.18 4.19 -2.67
N VAL A 227 -18.18 5.05 -2.48
CA VAL A 227 -18.11 6.20 -1.58
C VAL A 227 -18.96 5.94 -0.35
N TYR A 228 -18.34 5.98 0.81
CA TYR A 228 -19.02 5.84 2.11
C TYR A 228 -19.47 7.22 2.61
N PRO A 229 -20.78 7.50 2.73
CA PRO A 229 -21.27 8.83 3.11
C PRO A 229 -20.72 9.34 4.46
N GLU A 230 -20.55 8.44 5.43
CA GLU A 230 -20.04 8.73 6.78
C GLU A 230 -18.53 8.46 6.93
N GLY A 231 -17.90 8.00 5.85
CA GLY A 231 -16.47 7.72 5.82
C GLY A 231 -15.64 8.99 5.93
N LYS A 232 -14.69 8.99 6.85
CA LYS A 232 -13.64 10.03 6.98
C LYS A 232 -12.35 9.54 6.32
N THR A 233 -11.24 10.21 6.64
CA THR A 233 -9.91 9.94 6.07
C THR A 233 -9.63 8.45 5.93
N ALA A 234 -9.29 8.03 4.71
CA ALA A 234 -8.96 6.64 4.39
C ALA A 234 -9.99 5.61 4.90
N CYS A 235 -11.26 5.98 4.99
CA CYS A 235 -12.37 5.14 5.47
C CYS A 235 -12.25 4.63 6.92
N TYR A 236 -11.40 5.23 7.78
CA TYR A 236 -11.18 4.72 9.15
C TYR A 236 -12.44 4.60 10.00
N THR A 237 -13.42 5.48 9.79
CA THR A 237 -14.68 5.43 10.56
C THR A 237 -15.62 4.31 10.11
N VAL A 238 -15.36 3.72 8.96
CA VAL A 238 -16.15 2.63 8.35
C VAL A 238 -15.29 1.40 8.01
N ASP A 239 -14.16 1.25 8.68
CA ASP A 239 -13.19 0.16 8.51
C ASP A 239 -13.83 -1.23 8.56
N HIS A 240 -14.78 -1.41 9.46
CA HIS A 240 -15.50 -2.66 9.68
C HIS A 240 -16.39 -3.08 8.51
N ILE A 241 -16.64 -2.19 7.55
CA ILE A 241 -17.37 -2.47 6.30
C ILE A 241 -16.41 -2.42 5.12
N ALA A 242 -15.58 -1.38 5.04
CA ALA A 242 -14.74 -1.11 3.88
C ALA A 242 -13.64 -2.16 3.69
N LYS A 243 -12.97 -2.58 4.77
CA LYS A 243 -11.87 -3.55 4.69
C LYS A 243 -12.33 -4.97 4.34
N PRO A 244 -13.39 -5.55 4.97
CA PRO A 244 -13.94 -6.82 4.53
C PRO A 244 -14.40 -6.79 3.06
N TYR A 245 -15.13 -5.75 2.65
CA TYR A 245 -15.56 -5.58 1.26
C TYR A 245 -14.40 -5.59 0.27
N LEU A 246 -13.32 -4.83 0.59
CA LEU A 246 -12.13 -4.83 -0.25
C LEU A 246 -11.50 -6.22 -0.36
N ALA A 247 -11.42 -6.94 0.76
CA ALA A 247 -10.83 -8.27 0.77
C ALA A 247 -11.68 -9.30 -0.01
N ASP A 248 -13.01 -9.22 0.06
CA ASP A 248 -13.92 -10.03 -0.77
C ASP A 248 -13.70 -9.72 -2.25
N TRP A 249 -13.74 -8.44 -2.63
CA TRP A 249 -13.53 -7.99 -4.00
C TRP A 249 -12.16 -8.45 -4.55
N MET A 250 -11.09 -8.27 -3.76
CA MET A 250 -9.74 -8.69 -4.17
C MET A 250 -9.66 -10.20 -4.39
N GLY A 251 -10.28 -10.98 -3.48
CA GLY A 251 -10.34 -12.43 -3.59
C GLY A 251 -11.04 -12.90 -4.86
N ASP A 252 -12.15 -12.24 -5.24
CA ASP A 252 -12.88 -12.55 -6.48
C ASP A 252 -12.00 -12.27 -7.71
N LYS A 253 -11.31 -11.13 -7.74
CA LYS A 253 -10.45 -10.76 -8.89
C LYS A 253 -9.19 -11.61 -9.00
N LEU A 254 -8.66 -12.16 -7.90
CA LEU A 254 -7.47 -13.02 -7.93
C LEU A 254 -7.81 -14.51 -8.13
N ARG A 255 -9.07 -14.92 -8.01
CA ARG A 255 -9.53 -16.28 -8.35
C ARG A 255 -9.85 -16.45 -9.84
N ALA A 256 -10.26 -15.36 -10.50
CA ALA A 256 -10.54 -15.33 -11.93
C ALA A 256 -9.24 -15.36 -12.76
#